data_09d85051f3d9a8d6f1a4d020dab6e054
#
_entry.id   09d85051f3d9a8d6f1a4d020dab6e054
#
_cell.length_a   1.000
_cell.length_b   1.000
_cell.length_c   1.000
_cell.angle_alpha   90.00
_cell.angle_beta   90.00
_cell.angle_gamma   90.00
#
_symmetry.space_group_name_H-M   'P 1'
#
loop_
_entity.id
_entity.type
_entity.pdbx_description
1 polymer ?
#
loop_
_entity_poly.entity_id
_entity_poly.type
_entity_poly.pdbx_seq_one_letter_code
_entity_poly.pdbx_strand_id
1 'polypeptide(L)'
;LSKLALEADLRGAIQRGEIVPFFQPVVRLSTGGISGFEALARWRHPRRGLVFPDEFLPLCNEMGLLAELGAHMLQASAKQLAAWKLAHRGATDLTCSVNLSTGEIDRPGLVQDVGRIIREAGLPSGAIKLEVTESDIMRDPDRAAVILGQLRAVGAGLALDDFGTGFSSLSYLSRLPFDTLKIDRYFVRTMPSNEGSA
;
A
#
# COMPACT_ATOMS: atom_id res chain seq x y z
N LEU A 1 -25.51 -11.44 9.10
CA LEU A 1 -24.94 -12.44 8.16
C LEU A 1 -23.71 -13.04 8.83
N SER A 2 -23.61 -14.38 8.81
CA SER A 2 -22.51 -15.09 9.46
C SER A 2 -21.18 -14.84 8.72
N LYS A 3 -20.04 -15.05 9.37
CA LYS A 3 -18.69 -15.04 8.79
C LYS A 3 -18.64 -15.91 7.52
N LEU A 4 -19.23 -17.10 7.57
CA LEU A 4 -19.33 -18.05 6.44
C LEU A 4 -20.02 -17.45 5.19
N ALA A 5 -21.07 -16.64 5.37
CA ALA A 5 -21.73 -15.99 4.23
C ALA A 5 -20.81 -14.93 3.59
N LEU A 6 -20.05 -14.18 4.40
CA LEU A 6 -19.13 -13.19 3.88
C LEU A 6 -17.93 -13.86 3.16
N GLU A 7 -17.42 -14.97 3.69
CA GLU A 7 -16.38 -15.78 3.03
C GLU A 7 -16.86 -16.31 1.66
N ALA A 8 -18.10 -16.82 1.60
CA ALA A 8 -18.68 -17.30 0.34
C ALA A 8 -18.81 -16.17 -0.70
N ASP A 9 -19.26 -15.00 -0.26
CA ASP A 9 -19.40 -13.81 -1.11
C ASP A 9 -18.03 -13.26 -1.56
N LEU A 10 -16.99 -13.35 -0.71
CA LEU A 10 -15.63 -12.90 -1.00
C LEU A 10 -14.96 -13.74 -2.11
N ARG A 11 -15.32 -15.01 -2.23
CA ARG A 11 -14.85 -15.84 -3.34
C ARG A 11 -15.26 -15.24 -4.68
N GLY A 12 -14.28 -14.90 -5.48
CA GLY A 12 -14.48 -14.28 -6.77
C GLY A 12 -14.88 -12.80 -6.74
N ALA A 13 -14.94 -12.13 -5.57
CA ALA A 13 -15.27 -10.71 -5.47
C ALA A 13 -14.24 -9.82 -6.22
N ILE A 14 -12.97 -10.23 -6.21
CA ILE A 14 -11.90 -9.54 -6.96
C ILE A 14 -12.17 -9.63 -8.46
N GLN A 15 -12.45 -10.83 -8.99
CA GLN A 15 -12.72 -11.07 -10.42
C GLN A 15 -14.02 -10.40 -10.90
N ARG A 16 -15.02 -10.29 -10.02
CA ARG A 16 -16.25 -9.55 -10.32
C ARG A 16 -16.09 -8.04 -10.26
N GLY A 17 -14.89 -7.53 -9.90
CA GLY A 17 -14.62 -6.09 -9.79
C GLY A 17 -15.35 -5.41 -8.63
N GLU A 18 -15.71 -6.17 -7.61
CA GLU A 18 -16.39 -5.65 -6.42
C GLU A 18 -15.41 -4.99 -5.44
N ILE A 19 -14.14 -5.42 -5.45
CA ILE A 19 -13.09 -4.80 -4.64
C ILE A 19 -12.40 -3.74 -5.49
N VAL A 20 -12.40 -2.51 -4.99
CA VAL A 20 -11.90 -1.34 -5.71
C VAL A 20 -11.03 -0.45 -4.81
N PRO A 21 -10.05 0.27 -5.36
CA PRO A 21 -9.32 1.27 -4.61
C PRO A 21 -10.17 2.53 -4.39
N PHE A 22 -10.19 3.01 -3.15
CA PHE A 22 -10.54 4.39 -2.80
C PHE A 22 -9.24 5.13 -2.54
N PHE A 23 -9.18 6.39 -2.95
CA PHE A 23 -7.96 7.17 -2.93
C PHE A 23 -8.05 8.28 -1.88
N GLN A 24 -7.25 8.14 -0.82
CA GLN A 24 -7.10 9.16 0.19
C GLN A 24 -5.99 10.14 -0.22
N PRO A 25 -6.28 11.46 -0.31
CA PRO A 25 -5.26 12.42 -0.72
C PRO A 25 -4.16 12.59 0.34
N VAL A 26 -2.92 12.69 -0.15
CA VAL A 26 -1.75 13.10 0.62
C VAL A 26 -1.44 14.55 0.27
N VAL A 27 -1.41 15.41 1.28
CA VAL A 27 -1.28 16.85 1.12
C VAL A 27 0.11 17.33 1.54
N ARG A 28 0.74 18.14 0.71
CA ARG A 28 2.01 18.79 1.02
C ARG A 28 1.76 19.94 1.99
N LEU A 29 2.30 19.84 3.20
CA LEU A 29 2.06 20.82 4.28
C LEU A 29 2.50 22.24 3.90
N SER A 30 3.60 22.38 3.16
CA SER A 30 4.17 23.69 2.79
C SER A 30 3.29 24.47 1.79
N THR A 31 2.45 23.81 0.99
CA THR A 31 1.67 24.43 -0.08
C THR A 31 0.18 24.17 0.00
N GLY A 32 -0.27 23.22 0.81
CA GLY A 32 -1.64 22.73 0.84
C GLY A 32 -2.07 21.94 -0.42
N GLY A 33 -1.16 21.74 -1.37
CA GLY A 33 -1.44 21.01 -2.61
C GLY A 33 -1.37 19.48 -2.44
N ILE A 34 -2.14 18.75 -3.26
CA ILE A 34 -2.10 17.28 -3.28
C ILE A 34 -0.76 16.84 -3.89
N SER A 35 -0.01 16.01 -3.17
CA SER A 35 1.24 15.39 -3.62
C SER A 35 1.08 13.95 -4.08
N GLY A 36 -0.02 13.31 -3.72
CA GLY A 36 -0.29 11.92 -4.06
C GLY A 36 -1.56 11.41 -3.41
N PHE A 37 -1.72 10.11 -3.48
CA PHE A 37 -2.86 9.41 -2.90
C PHE A 37 -2.39 8.10 -2.25
N GLU A 38 -3.10 7.66 -1.21
CA GLU A 38 -3.03 6.31 -0.71
C GLU A 38 -4.24 5.52 -1.22
N ALA A 39 -3.98 4.36 -1.83
CA ALA A 39 -5.01 3.47 -2.34
C ALA A 39 -5.47 2.51 -1.25
N LEU A 40 -6.68 2.68 -0.80
CA LEU A 40 -7.30 1.91 0.27
C LEU A 40 -8.37 0.98 -0.32
N ALA A 41 -8.23 -0.31 -0.11
CA ALA A 41 -9.21 -1.29 -0.59
C ALA A 41 -10.59 -1.04 0.02
N ARG A 42 -11.63 -1.15 -0.82
CA ARG A 42 -13.03 -1.12 -0.40
C ARG A 42 -13.78 -2.20 -1.17
N TRP A 43 -14.64 -2.93 -0.49
CA TRP A 43 -15.49 -3.92 -1.13
C TRP A 43 -16.90 -3.36 -1.34
N ARG A 44 -17.26 -3.15 -2.58
CA ARG A 44 -18.63 -2.78 -2.99
C ARG A 44 -19.49 -4.04 -3.04
N HIS A 45 -19.90 -4.49 -1.87
CA HIS A 45 -20.67 -5.71 -1.75
C HIS A 45 -22.11 -5.51 -2.26
N PRO A 46 -22.63 -6.37 -3.16
CA PRO A 46 -23.92 -6.15 -3.82
C PRO A 46 -25.13 -6.07 -2.87
N ARG A 47 -25.03 -6.70 -1.68
CA ARG A 47 -26.12 -6.73 -0.69
C ARG A 47 -25.84 -5.93 0.57
N ARG A 48 -24.57 -5.62 0.88
CA ARG A 48 -24.15 -4.94 2.15
C ARG A 48 -23.70 -3.50 1.92
N GLY A 49 -23.61 -3.08 0.65
CA GLY A 49 -23.04 -1.78 0.33
C GLY A 49 -21.52 -1.78 0.48
N LEU A 50 -20.96 -0.74 1.06
CA LEU A 50 -19.51 -0.59 1.21
C LEU A 50 -19.01 -1.32 2.45
N VAL A 51 -18.17 -2.33 2.26
CA VAL A 51 -17.51 -3.10 3.33
C VAL A 51 -16.06 -2.62 3.44
N PHE A 52 -15.61 -2.38 4.67
CA PHE A 52 -14.30 -1.84 4.98
C PHE A 52 -13.24 -2.94 5.17
N PRO A 53 -11.93 -2.60 5.02
CA PRO A 53 -10.83 -3.54 5.12
C PRO A 53 -10.84 -4.38 6.40
N ASP A 54 -11.14 -3.77 7.53
CA ASP A 54 -11.15 -4.44 8.85
C ASP A 54 -12.11 -5.64 8.90
N GLU A 55 -13.16 -5.64 8.04
CA GLU A 55 -14.11 -6.74 7.98
C GLU A 55 -13.66 -7.86 7.03
N PHE A 56 -13.01 -7.54 5.90
CA PHE A 56 -12.74 -8.55 4.86
C PHE A 56 -11.27 -8.94 4.72
N LEU A 57 -10.30 -8.10 5.11
CA LEU A 57 -8.87 -8.46 5.03
C LEU A 57 -8.51 -9.68 5.88
N PRO A 58 -9.03 -9.84 7.12
CA PRO A 58 -8.80 -11.07 7.88
C PRO A 58 -9.29 -12.31 7.14
N LEU A 59 -10.43 -12.22 6.44
CA LEU A 59 -10.96 -13.32 5.63
C LEU A 59 -10.09 -13.57 4.39
N CYS A 60 -9.63 -12.51 3.70
CA CYS A 60 -8.67 -12.65 2.61
C CYS A 60 -7.41 -13.40 3.06
N ASN A 61 -6.91 -13.10 4.26
CA ASN A 61 -5.74 -13.77 4.81
C ASN A 61 -6.01 -15.26 5.07
N GLU A 62 -7.10 -15.58 5.76
CA GLU A 62 -7.51 -16.97 6.06
C GLU A 62 -7.75 -17.79 4.77
N MET A 63 -8.22 -17.14 3.71
CA MET A 63 -8.51 -17.78 2.41
C MET A 63 -7.32 -17.77 1.44
N GLY A 64 -6.16 -17.18 1.81
CA GLY A 64 -4.99 -17.07 0.95
C GLY A 64 -5.16 -16.12 -0.24
N LEU A 65 -6.08 -15.15 -0.15
CA LEU A 65 -6.42 -14.21 -1.23
C LEU A 65 -5.62 -12.90 -1.20
N LEU A 66 -4.76 -12.68 -0.19
CA LEU A 66 -4.03 -11.40 -0.04
C LEU A 66 -3.16 -11.10 -1.26
N ALA A 67 -2.45 -12.08 -1.81
CA ALA A 67 -1.60 -11.88 -2.97
C ALA A 67 -2.37 -11.48 -4.23
N GLU A 68 -3.55 -12.07 -4.42
CA GLU A 68 -4.44 -11.71 -5.54
C GLU A 68 -5.02 -10.31 -5.34
N LEU A 69 -5.46 -10.00 -4.11
CA LEU A 69 -5.95 -8.68 -3.74
C LEU A 69 -4.89 -7.61 -3.95
N GLY A 70 -3.66 -7.82 -3.49
CA GLY A 70 -2.56 -6.87 -3.63
C GLY A 70 -2.22 -6.61 -5.10
N ALA A 71 -2.11 -7.65 -5.92
CA ALA A 71 -1.87 -7.51 -7.35
C ALA A 71 -3.01 -6.72 -8.05
N HIS A 72 -4.27 -7.00 -7.69
CA HIS A 72 -5.43 -6.27 -8.19
C HIS A 72 -5.39 -4.79 -7.79
N MET A 73 -5.15 -4.50 -6.52
CA MET A 73 -5.07 -3.13 -6.00
C MET A 73 -3.93 -2.35 -6.66
N LEU A 74 -2.77 -2.97 -6.82
CA LEU A 74 -1.62 -2.36 -7.47
C LEU A 74 -1.93 -2.03 -8.95
N GLN A 75 -2.50 -2.97 -9.69
CA GLN A 75 -2.85 -2.77 -11.10
C GLN A 75 -3.91 -1.67 -11.28
N ALA A 76 -4.97 -1.69 -10.46
CA ALA A 76 -6.03 -0.69 -10.50
C ALA A 76 -5.51 0.70 -10.15
N SER A 77 -4.65 0.81 -9.13
CA SER A 77 -4.04 2.06 -8.69
C SER A 77 -3.07 2.63 -9.73
N ALA A 78 -2.24 1.79 -10.34
CA ALA A 78 -1.32 2.21 -11.39
C ALA A 78 -2.07 2.74 -12.63
N LYS A 79 -3.12 2.05 -13.05
CA LYS A 79 -4.00 2.48 -14.14
C LYS A 79 -4.67 3.82 -13.84
N GLN A 80 -5.18 4.00 -12.64
CA GLN A 80 -5.85 5.24 -12.24
C GLN A 80 -4.87 6.41 -12.17
N LEU A 81 -3.67 6.20 -11.60
CA LEU A 81 -2.64 7.23 -11.53
C LEU A 81 -2.20 7.67 -12.93
N ALA A 82 -1.99 6.72 -13.85
CA ALA A 82 -1.65 7.02 -15.24
C ALA A 82 -2.74 7.86 -15.92
N ALA A 83 -4.02 7.53 -15.71
CA ALA A 83 -5.14 8.30 -16.22
C ALA A 83 -5.16 9.75 -15.66
N TRP A 84 -4.89 9.94 -14.38
CA TRP A 84 -4.82 11.29 -13.80
C TRP A 84 -3.64 12.09 -14.35
N LYS A 85 -2.45 11.49 -14.49
CA LYS A 85 -1.29 12.16 -15.07
C LYS A 85 -1.54 12.59 -16.53
N LEU A 86 -2.27 11.78 -17.28
CA LEU A 86 -2.64 12.10 -18.66
C LEU A 86 -3.68 13.23 -18.74
N ALA A 87 -4.70 13.19 -17.86
CA ALA A 87 -5.80 14.16 -17.87
C ALA A 87 -5.40 15.54 -17.33
N HIS A 88 -4.38 15.62 -16.47
CA HIS A 88 -4.02 16.85 -15.77
C HIS A 88 -2.53 17.16 -15.96
N ARG A 89 -2.21 18.18 -16.76
CA ARG A 89 -0.82 18.59 -17.06
C ARG A 89 0.02 18.94 -15.84
N GLY A 90 -0.60 19.33 -14.72
CA GLY A 90 0.09 19.61 -13.44
C GLY A 90 0.28 18.39 -12.53
N ALA A 91 -0.18 17.22 -12.96
CA ALA A 91 -0.16 15.99 -12.15
C ALA A 91 1.13 15.15 -12.33
N THR A 92 2.18 15.72 -12.92
CA THR A 92 3.44 15.00 -13.23
C THR A 92 4.08 14.38 -11.99
N ASP A 93 4.01 15.06 -10.85
CA ASP A 93 4.66 14.66 -9.59
C ASP A 93 3.76 13.86 -8.65
N LEU A 94 2.51 13.60 -9.06
CA LEU A 94 1.61 12.78 -8.24
C LEU A 94 2.15 11.36 -8.08
N THR A 95 2.06 10.87 -6.85
CA THR A 95 2.38 9.48 -6.49
C THR A 95 1.12 8.75 -6.00
N CYS A 96 1.14 7.43 -6.04
CA CYS A 96 0.11 6.61 -5.43
C CYS A 96 0.75 5.51 -4.60
N SER A 97 0.39 5.47 -3.33
CA SER A 97 0.83 4.44 -2.39
C SER A 97 -0.13 3.27 -2.38
N VAL A 98 0.40 2.06 -2.32
CA VAL A 98 -0.36 0.80 -2.21
C VAL A 98 0.25 -0.06 -1.13
N ASN A 99 -0.56 -0.53 -0.21
CA ASN A 99 -0.13 -1.42 0.87
C ASN A 99 0.32 -2.77 0.33
N LEU A 100 1.44 -3.26 0.83
CA LEU A 100 2.02 -4.57 0.54
C LEU A 100 2.05 -5.40 1.82
N SER A 101 1.29 -6.49 1.86
CA SER A 101 1.22 -7.34 3.03
C SER A 101 2.45 -8.24 3.18
N THR A 102 2.72 -8.73 4.39
CA THR A 102 3.80 -9.67 4.71
C THR A 102 3.83 -10.88 3.78
N GLY A 103 2.66 -11.48 3.54
CA GLY A 103 2.55 -12.67 2.68
C GLY A 103 2.88 -12.39 1.21
N GLU A 104 2.78 -11.13 0.79
CA GLU A 104 3.10 -10.72 -0.58
C GLU A 104 4.59 -10.49 -0.77
N ILE A 105 5.28 -9.95 0.23
CA ILE A 105 6.75 -9.72 0.17
C ILE A 105 7.47 -11.02 -0.18
N ASP A 106 7.03 -12.13 0.40
CA ASP A 106 7.64 -13.45 0.20
C ASP A 106 7.15 -14.17 -1.06
N ARG A 107 6.19 -13.62 -1.78
CA ARG A 107 5.59 -14.28 -2.94
C ARG A 107 6.56 -14.35 -4.11
N PRO A 108 6.79 -15.56 -4.67
CA PRO A 108 7.53 -15.68 -5.94
C PRO A 108 6.86 -14.85 -7.05
N GLY A 109 7.67 -14.11 -7.81
CA GLY A 109 7.17 -13.31 -8.93
C GLY A 109 6.68 -11.90 -8.57
N LEU A 110 6.66 -11.51 -7.29
CA LEU A 110 6.24 -10.15 -6.88
C LEU A 110 7.00 -9.05 -7.65
N VAL A 111 8.33 -9.11 -7.68
CA VAL A 111 9.19 -8.10 -8.33
C VAL A 111 8.87 -7.99 -9.83
N GLN A 112 8.69 -9.13 -10.50
CA GLN A 112 8.35 -9.19 -11.92
C GLN A 112 6.97 -8.57 -12.19
N ASP A 113 5.97 -8.88 -11.36
CA ASP A 113 4.63 -8.33 -11.49
C ASP A 113 4.61 -6.83 -11.28
N VAL A 114 5.26 -6.33 -10.23
CA VAL A 114 5.37 -4.88 -9.95
C VAL A 114 6.03 -4.17 -11.12
N GLY A 115 7.18 -4.66 -11.59
CA GLY A 115 7.89 -4.07 -12.72
C GLY A 115 7.07 -4.09 -14.01
N ARG A 116 6.32 -5.16 -14.27
CA ARG A 116 5.41 -5.26 -15.42
C ARG A 116 4.29 -4.22 -15.32
N ILE A 117 3.62 -4.12 -14.17
CA ILE A 117 2.50 -3.19 -13.95
C ILE A 117 2.95 -1.73 -14.14
N ILE A 118 4.10 -1.34 -13.57
CA ILE A 118 4.63 0.02 -13.71
C ILE A 118 4.94 0.34 -15.18
N ARG A 119 5.58 -0.59 -15.91
CA ARG A 119 5.89 -0.40 -17.33
C ARG A 119 4.64 -0.34 -18.20
N GLU A 120 3.68 -1.26 -18.02
CA GLU A 120 2.44 -1.29 -18.79
C GLU A 120 1.58 -0.03 -18.56
N ALA A 121 1.61 0.53 -17.35
CA ALA A 121 0.94 1.78 -17.05
C ALA A 121 1.69 3.04 -17.55
N GLY A 122 2.92 2.89 -18.06
CA GLY A 122 3.74 4.01 -18.54
C GLY A 122 4.12 5.00 -17.43
N LEU A 123 4.22 4.53 -16.20
CA LEU A 123 4.50 5.37 -15.04
C LEU A 123 6.00 5.58 -14.84
N PRO A 124 6.44 6.79 -14.45
CA PRO A 124 7.82 7.04 -14.08
C PRO A 124 8.19 6.29 -12.79
N SER A 125 9.49 6.03 -12.61
CA SER A 125 10.03 5.44 -11.38
C SER A 125 9.62 6.27 -10.16
N GLY A 126 9.22 5.58 -9.09
CA GLY A 126 8.76 6.19 -7.84
C GLY A 126 7.31 6.71 -7.86
N ALA A 127 6.61 6.66 -8.99
CA ALA A 127 5.23 7.10 -9.07
C ALA A 127 4.27 6.18 -8.29
N ILE A 128 4.50 4.87 -8.33
CA ILE A 128 3.86 3.91 -7.43
C ILE A 128 4.79 3.67 -6.26
N LYS A 129 4.28 3.84 -5.04
CA LYS A 129 4.96 3.53 -3.79
C LYS A 129 4.34 2.29 -3.16
N LEU A 130 5.17 1.36 -2.74
CA LEU A 130 4.73 0.20 -1.97
C LEU A 130 4.96 0.50 -0.49
N GLU A 131 3.90 0.39 0.30
CA GLU A 131 3.93 0.63 1.74
C GLU A 131 4.06 -0.71 2.46
N VAL A 132 5.09 -0.82 3.31
CA VAL A 132 5.35 -1.99 4.16
C VAL A 132 5.42 -1.55 5.60
N THR A 133 4.85 -2.34 6.50
CA THR A 133 4.92 -2.02 7.92
C THR A 133 6.28 -2.40 8.52
N GLU A 134 6.63 -1.73 9.62
CA GLU A 134 7.82 -2.05 10.40
C GLU A 134 7.85 -3.53 10.83
N SER A 135 6.70 -4.03 11.28
CA SER A 135 6.54 -5.42 11.74
C SER A 135 6.78 -6.44 10.64
N ASP A 136 6.40 -6.13 9.40
CA ASP A 136 6.59 -7.02 8.25
C ASP A 136 8.07 -7.20 7.91
N ILE A 137 8.84 -6.12 8.00
CA ILE A 137 10.28 -6.13 7.72
C ILE A 137 11.03 -6.90 8.81
N MET A 138 10.64 -6.71 10.07
CA MET A 138 11.34 -7.26 11.22
C MET A 138 11.22 -8.79 11.38
N ARG A 139 10.38 -9.45 10.58
CA ARG A 139 10.30 -10.92 10.53
C ARG A 139 11.55 -11.56 9.93
N ASP A 140 12.05 -11.02 8.82
CA ASP A 140 13.29 -11.42 8.14
C ASP A 140 13.90 -10.21 7.45
N PRO A 141 14.64 -9.38 8.20
CA PRO A 141 15.13 -8.10 7.71
C PRO A 141 16.11 -8.20 6.55
N ASP A 142 16.98 -9.20 6.56
CA ASP A 142 17.98 -9.37 5.50
C ASP A 142 17.30 -9.77 4.17
N ARG A 143 16.33 -10.65 4.24
CA ARG A 143 15.52 -11.03 3.08
C ARG A 143 14.67 -9.84 2.59
N ALA A 144 14.02 -9.11 3.50
CA ALA A 144 13.27 -7.90 3.16
C ALA A 144 14.15 -6.88 2.43
N ALA A 145 15.38 -6.64 2.90
CA ALA A 145 16.32 -5.72 2.27
C ALA A 145 16.61 -6.10 0.80
N VAL A 146 16.80 -7.39 0.52
CA VAL A 146 17.04 -7.89 -0.85
C VAL A 146 15.82 -7.62 -1.73
N ILE A 147 14.63 -8.00 -1.28
CA ILE A 147 13.38 -7.87 -2.05
C ILE A 147 13.05 -6.39 -2.28
N LEU A 148 13.16 -5.56 -1.25
CA LEU A 148 12.94 -4.11 -1.36
C LEU A 148 13.93 -3.46 -2.34
N GLY A 149 15.20 -3.88 -2.32
CA GLY A 149 16.19 -3.44 -3.31
C GLY A 149 15.79 -3.80 -4.75
N GLN A 150 15.29 -5.01 -4.96
CA GLN A 150 14.80 -5.47 -6.27
C GLN A 150 13.54 -4.71 -6.71
N LEU A 151 12.59 -4.45 -5.80
CA LEU A 151 11.39 -3.65 -6.09
C LEU A 151 11.75 -2.22 -6.50
N ARG A 152 12.71 -1.60 -5.82
CA ARG A 152 13.23 -0.29 -6.21
C ARG A 152 13.90 -0.31 -7.60
N ALA A 153 14.66 -1.36 -7.90
CA ALA A 153 15.33 -1.51 -9.21
C ALA A 153 14.36 -1.62 -10.37
N VAL A 154 13.15 -2.15 -10.17
CA VAL A 154 12.08 -2.21 -11.19
C VAL A 154 11.20 -0.96 -11.24
N GLY A 155 11.51 0.07 -10.44
CA GLY A 155 10.89 1.39 -10.50
C GLY A 155 9.83 1.66 -9.43
N ALA A 156 9.64 0.80 -8.45
CA ALA A 156 8.78 1.11 -7.31
C ALA A 156 9.43 2.14 -6.37
N GLY A 157 8.66 3.09 -5.85
CA GLY A 157 8.98 3.81 -4.63
C GLY A 157 8.69 2.93 -3.41
N LEU A 158 9.33 3.20 -2.29
CA LEU A 158 9.18 2.41 -1.07
C LEU A 158 8.87 3.30 0.13
N ALA A 159 7.83 2.97 0.86
CA ALA A 159 7.45 3.67 2.08
C ALA A 159 7.40 2.70 3.27
N LEU A 160 7.98 3.13 4.37
CA LEU A 160 7.82 2.45 5.65
C LEU A 160 6.59 3.01 6.36
N ASP A 161 5.63 2.15 6.67
CA ASP A 161 4.40 2.52 7.36
C ASP A 161 4.42 2.16 8.85
N ASP A 162 3.54 2.81 9.63
CA ASP A 162 3.35 2.64 11.07
C ASP A 162 4.65 2.81 11.89
N PHE A 163 5.56 3.69 11.43
CA PHE A 163 6.85 3.91 12.10
C PHE A 163 6.67 4.38 13.55
N GLY A 164 7.39 3.70 14.45
CA GLY A 164 7.42 3.99 15.88
C GLY A 164 6.51 3.11 16.71
N THR A 165 5.72 2.23 16.12
CA THR A 165 4.87 1.26 16.86
C THR A 165 5.61 -0.02 17.24
N GLY A 166 6.81 -0.24 16.70
CA GLY A 166 7.65 -1.42 16.90
C GLY A 166 8.98 -1.12 17.61
N PHE A 167 9.84 -2.13 17.67
CA PHE A 167 11.16 -2.08 18.29
C PHE A 167 12.30 -1.84 17.29
N SER A 168 12.08 -1.04 16.26
CA SER A 168 13.11 -0.88 15.24
C SER A 168 14.32 -0.10 15.75
N SER A 169 15.47 -0.72 15.60
CA SER A 169 16.72 0.01 15.66
C SER A 169 16.83 0.92 14.43
N LEU A 170 16.85 2.24 14.64
CA LEU A 170 17.09 3.23 13.58
C LEU A 170 18.34 2.90 12.74
N SER A 171 19.33 2.23 13.35
CA SER A 171 20.54 1.77 12.66
C SER A 171 20.26 0.71 11.60
N TYR A 172 19.19 -0.07 11.76
CA TYR A 172 18.81 -1.06 10.77
C TYR A 172 18.01 -0.43 9.63
N LEU A 173 17.07 0.44 9.97
CA LEU A 173 16.23 1.14 8.98
C LEU A 173 17.06 1.99 8.01
N SER A 174 18.16 2.57 8.48
CA SER A 174 19.06 3.35 7.61
C SER A 174 19.73 2.55 6.48
N ARG A 175 19.70 1.22 6.56
CA ARG A 175 20.26 0.31 5.55
C ARG A 175 19.21 -0.11 4.50
N LEU A 176 17.93 0.15 4.75
CA LEU A 176 16.83 -0.22 3.86
C LEU A 176 16.55 0.89 2.83
N PRO A 177 16.17 0.54 1.61
CA PRO A 177 16.06 1.48 0.50
C PRO A 177 14.74 2.27 0.49
N PHE A 178 14.26 2.72 1.66
CA PHE A 178 13.07 3.55 1.75
C PHE A 178 13.32 4.99 1.28
N ASP A 179 12.36 5.55 0.58
CA ASP A 179 12.33 6.97 0.20
C ASP A 179 11.29 7.78 1.00
N THR A 180 10.41 7.10 1.70
CA THR A 180 9.34 7.70 2.49
C THR A 180 9.19 7.00 3.83
N LEU A 181 8.92 7.79 4.88
CA LEU A 181 8.62 7.29 6.21
C LEU A 181 7.27 7.87 6.63
N LYS A 182 6.32 7.02 6.98
CA LYS A 182 5.00 7.38 7.48
C LYS A 182 4.98 7.21 8.99
N ILE A 183 4.80 8.32 9.68
CA ILE A 183 4.72 8.33 11.16
C ILE A 183 3.29 7.91 11.54
N ASP A 184 3.17 6.93 12.45
CA ASP A 184 1.87 6.50 12.93
C ASP A 184 1.09 7.66 13.56
N ARG A 185 -0.22 7.67 13.31
CA ARG A 185 -1.14 8.72 13.78
C ARG A 185 -1.13 8.91 15.30
N TYR A 186 -0.75 7.88 16.05
CA TYR A 186 -0.67 7.95 17.52
C TYR A 186 0.29 9.05 17.94
N PHE A 187 1.48 9.14 17.33
CA PHE A 187 2.47 10.18 17.67
C PHE A 187 1.94 11.58 17.35
N VAL A 188 1.31 11.76 16.20
CA VAL A 188 0.74 13.06 15.80
C VAL A 188 -0.38 13.49 16.76
N ARG A 189 -1.23 12.57 17.20
CA ARG A 189 -2.33 12.85 18.13
C ARG A 189 -1.87 13.18 19.54
N THR A 190 -0.75 12.61 19.97
CA THR A 190 -0.23 12.79 21.34
C THR A 190 0.74 13.96 21.45
N MET A 191 1.22 14.53 20.35
CA MET A 191 2.13 15.68 20.32
C MET A 191 1.69 16.86 21.20
N PRO A 192 0.42 17.29 21.21
CA PRO A 192 -0.02 18.43 22.02
C PRO A 192 -0.04 18.16 23.54
N SER A 193 -0.01 16.89 23.94
CA SER A 193 -0.18 16.48 25.34
C SER A 193 1.06 15.85 25.96
N ASN A 194 2.15 15.69 25.20
CA ASN A 194 3.32 14.94 25.65
C ASN A 194 4.62 15.64 25.21
N GLU A 195 5.33 16.26 26.15
CA GLU A 195 6.62 16.97 25.88
C GLU A 195 7.70 16.06 25.23
N GLY A 196 7.55 14.74 25.35
CA GLY A 196 8.43 13.75 24.74
C GLY A 196 8.11 13.39 23.29
N SER A 197 7.04 13.95 22.72
CA SER A 197 6.59 13.66 21.34
C SER A 197 6.90 14.78 20.34
N ALA A 198 7.56 15.86 20.78
CA ALA A 198 7.93 17.02 19.98
C ALA A 198 9.36 16.93 19.46
#